data_644e33db5c6208d1d7d9d3490e36f92e
#
_entry.id   644e33db5c6208d1d7d9d3490e36f92e
#
_cell.length_a   1.000
_cell.length_b   1.000
_cell.length_c   1.000
_cell.angle_alpha   90.00
_cell.angle_beta   90.00
_cell.angle_gamma   90.00
#
_symmetry.space_group_name_H-M   'P 1'
#
loop_
_entity.id
_entity.type
_entity.pdbx_description
1 polymer ?
#
loop_
_entity_poly.entity_id
_entity_poly.type
_entity_poly.pdbx_seq_one_letter_code
_entity_poly.pdbx_strand_id
1 'polypeptide(L)'
;MSDIAIVGKATSLLIGSCSNGEIPLGLSVPFPTTITLHEDILVAGTSHVDDIDAILEGAALPFEVKLVRDPGNLHDTWAIKVMKGSKRIGFVPCDSNEVLARLMDGGKRIEGSVFEKEKLGRWTKLHMEVKLVE
;
A
#
# COMPACT_ATOMS: atom_id res chain seq x y z
N MET A 1 -15.39 4.94 -12.03
CA MET A 1 -15.63 5.63 -11.90
C MET A 1 -15.68 5.74 -12.05
N SER A 2 -15.29 5.43 -12.40
CA SER A 2 -15.62 6.00 -12.47
C SER A 2 -15.41 6.07 -12.93
N ASP A 3 -14.94 5.88 -13.23
CA ASP A 3 -15.11 6.58 -13.57
C ASP A 3 -14.88 6.45 -13.86
N ILE A 4 -14.47 6.00 -14.12
CA ILE A 4 -14.55 6.45 -14.33
C ILE A 4 -14.39 6.53 -14.46
N ALA A 5 -13.94 6.18 -14.51
CA ALA A 5 -14.09 6.85 -14.48
C ALA A 5 -13.89 6.97 -14.60
N ILE A 6 -13.59 6.99 -15.10
CA ILE A 6 -13.62 7.65 -15.18
C ILE A 6 -13.45 7.72 -15.23
N VAL A 7 -13.03 7.50 -15.57
CA VAL A 7 -13.05 8.12 -15.52
C VAL A 7 -13.08 8.12 -15.35
N GLY A 8 -12.78 7.81 -15.78
CA GLY A 8 -13.16 8.33 -15.53
C GLY A 8 -12.95 8.43 -15.73
N LYS A 9 -12.60 8.33 -15.75
CA LYS A 9 -12.70 8.93 -15.83
C LYS A 9 -12.37 9.25 -15.99
N ALA A 10 -11.80 8.86 -16.20
CA ALA A 10 -11.74 9.48 -16.26
C ALA A 10 -11.64 9.59 -16.60
N THR A 11 -11.28 9.52 -17.00
CA THR A 11 -11.40 9.99 -17.18
C THR A 11 -11.56 10.18 -17.62
N SER A 12 -11.25 10.04 -17.80
CA SER A 12 -11.52 10.68 -18.03
C SER A 12 -11.63 11.22 -18.47
N LEU A 13 -11.37 11.13 -18.70
CA LEU A 13 -11.53 11.95 -19.00
C LEU A 13 -11.39 12.27 -19.64
N LEU A 14 -11.15 12.17 -19.94
CA LEU A 14 -11.04 12.62 -20.53
C LEU A 14 -10.99 12.47 -21.16
N ILE A 15 -10.84 12.27 -21.45
CA ILE A 15 -10.80 12.31 -22.09
C ILE A 15 -10.96 11.98 -22.82
N GLY A 16 -10.95 11.63 -23.22
CA GLY A 16 -11.02 11.57 -23.79
C GLY A 16 -10.84 11.16 -24.60
N SER A 17 -10.85 11.22 -24.96
CA SER A 17 -10.48 11.12 -25.59
C SER A 17 -10.07 10.78 -26.09
N CYS A 18 -9.96 10.44 -26.29
CA CYS A 18 -9.28 10.40 -26.70
C CYS A 18 -9.05 9.92 -27.34
N SER A 19 -9.18 9.93 -27.84
CA SER A 19 -8.75 9.92 -28.46
C SER A 19 -8.12 9.70 -28.73
N ASN A 20 -8.03 9.31 -29.03
CA ASN A 20 -7.08 9.31 -28.99
C ASN A 20 -6.57 9.70 -28.23
N GLY A 21 -7.10 9.49 -27.73
CA GLY A 21 -6.67 10.22 -26.75
C GLY A 21 -5.71 10.31 -26.78
N GLU A 22 -5.97 10.29 -27.42
CA GLU A 22 -4.77 10.59 -27.53
C GLU A 22 -4.41 11.67 -26.77
N ILE A 23 -3.62 11.36 -25.87
CA ILE A 23 -2.96 12.41 -25.22
C ILE A 23 -2.06 13.00 -26.20
N PRO A 24 -2.15 14.28 -26.43
CA PRO A 24 -1.24 14.90 -27.36
C PRO A 24 0.16 14.56 -27.03
N LEU A 25 0.94 14.42 -28.03
CA LEU A 25 2.32 14.07 -27.85
C LEU A 25 3.00 15.03 -26.96
N GLY A 26 3.80 14.49 -26.08
CA GLY A 26 4.52 15.28 -25.13
C GLY A 26 3.72 15.67 -23.92
N LEU A 27 2.44 15.41 -23.94
CA LEU A 27 1.66 15.68 -22.77
C LEU A 27 1.83 14.53 -21.81
N SER A 28 2.38 14.78 -20.68
CA SER A 28 2.53 13.77 -19.65
C SER A 28 1.84 14.25 -18.40
N VAL A 29 1.46 13.29 -17.56
CA VAL A 29 0.94 13.63 -16.26
C VAL A 29 2.06 14.26 -15.47
N PRO A 30 1.88 15.50 -14.98
CA PRO A 30 2.98 16.19 -14.31
C PRO A 30 3.42 15.55 -13.02
N PHE A 31 2.57 14.69 -12.42
CA PHE A 31 2.94 13.97 -11.22
C PHE A 31 2.28 12.62 -11.24
N PRO A 32 2.81 11.66 -10.50
CA PRO A 32 2.28 10.31 -10.50
C PRO A 32 0.83 10.29 -10.07
N THR A 33 0.07 9.43 -10.70
CA THR A 33 -1.29 9.17 -10.26
C THR A 33 -1.23 8.21 -9.08
N THR A 34 -1.94 8.55 -8.02
CA THR A 34 -1.98 7.72 -6.83
C THR A 34 -3.42 7.34 -6.54
N ILE A 35 -3.63 6.05 -6.30
CA ILE A 35 -4.96 5.53 -5.99
C ILE A 35 -4.92 4.86 -4.65
N THR A 36 -5.79 5.27 -3.73
CA THR A 36 -5.88 4.62 -2.43
C THR A 36 -6.61 3.30 -2.60
N LEU A 37 -5.92 2.21 -2.27
CA LEU A 37 -6.51 0.88 -2.33
C LEU A 37 -7.16 0.49 -1.03
N HIS A 38 -6.56 0.85 0.09
CA HIS A 38 -7.10 0.61 1.43
C HIS A 38 -6.85 1.84 2.27
N GLU A 39 -7.91 2.38 2.84
CA GLU A 39 -7.79 3.56 3.70
C GLU A 39 -7.32 3.19 5.09
N ASP A 40 -7.62 1.98 5.52
CA ASP A 40 -7.29 1.57 6.88
C ASP A 40 -7.30 0.05 6.96
N ILE A 41 -6.10 -0.53 7.05
CA ILE A 41 -5.98 -1.95 7.37
C ILE A 41 -5.01 -2.09 8.52
N LEU A 42 -5.20 -3.15 9.30
CA LEU A 42 -4.34 -3.40 10.44
C LEU A 42 -3.15 -4.22 10.01
N VAL A 43 -1.97 -3.83 10.48
CA VAL A 43 -0.76 -4.61 10.24
C VAL A 43 -0.84 -5.87 11.09
N ALA A 44 -0.71 -7.02 10.45
CA ALA A 44 -0.81 -8.31 11.12
C ALA A 44 0.53 -8.73 11.69
N GLY A 45 0.49 -9.51 12.76
CA GLY A 45 1.69 -10.14 13.29
C GLY A 45 2.63 -9.25 14.07
N THR A 46 2.17 -8.07 14.47
CA THR A 46 3.03 -7.18 15.26
C THR A 46 3.42 -7.79 16.60
N SER A 47 2.57 -8.68 17.14
CA SER A 47 2.86 -9.32 18.43
C SER A 47 3.99 -10.33 18.33
N HIS A 48 4.37 -10.73 17.12
CA HIS A 48 5.47 -11.66 16.91
C HIS A 48 6.79 -10.97 16.62
N VAL A 49 6.83 -9.64 16.73
CA VAL A 49 8.05 -8.86 16.55
C VAL A 49 8.53 -8.47 17.95
N ASP A 50 9.62 -9.09 18.40
CA ASP A 50 10.06 -8.97 19.78
C ASP A 50 10.38 -7.54 20.19
N ASP A 51 10.99 -6.78 19.29
CA ASP A 51 11.43 -5.42 19.58
C ASP A 51 10.56 -4.37 18.91
N ILE A 52 9.26 -4.67 18.74
CA ILE A 52 8.36 -3.76 18.03
C ILE A 52 8.31 -2.38 18.68
N ASP A 53 8.31 -2.35 20.02
CA ASP A 53 8.25 -1.07 20.72
C ASP A 53 9.50 -0.24 20.49
N ALA A 54 10.66 -0.90 20.45
CA ALA A 54 11.92 -0.22 20.19
C ALA A 54 11.97 0.31 18.75
N ILE A 55 11.48 -0.49 17.79
CA ILE A 55 11.47 -0.06 16.40
C ILE A 55 10.59 1.17 16.22
N LEU A 56 9.48 1.23 16.93
CA LEU A 56 8.51 2.31 16.76
C LEU A 56 8.75 3.49 17.68
N GLU A 57 9.70 3.36 18.59
CA GLU A 57 9.96 4.42 19.56
C GLU A 57 10.41 5.69 18.84
N GLY A 58 9.78 6.80 19.15
CA GLY A 58 10.14 8.07 18.56
C GLY A 58 9.68 8.28 17.13
N ALA A 59 8.98 7.30 16.56
CA ALA A 59 8.51 7.45 15.19
C ALA A 59 7.32 8.40 15.16
N ALA A 60 7.45 9.46 14.35
CA ALA A 60 6.36 10.41 14.16
C ALA A 60 5.36 9.83 13.18
N LEU A 61 4.07 10.00 13.49
CA LEU A 61 3.01 9.56 12.60
C LEU A 61 2.57 10.69 11.69
N PRO A 62 2.27 10.40 10.44
CA PRO A 62 2.38 9.10 9.78
C PRO A 62 3.83 8.81 9.40
N PHE A 63 4.17 7.53 9.29
CA PHE A 63 5.48 7.16 8.77
C PHE A 63 5.31 6.17 7.62
N GLU A 64 6.26 6.25 6.69
CA GLU A 64 6.23 5.40 5.51
C GLU A 64 6.72 4.00 5.85
N VAL A 65 6.11 3.02 5.22
CA VAL A 65 6.58 1.64 5.31
C VAL A 65 6.78 1.11 3.91
N LYS A 66 7.64 0.12 3.78
CA LYS A 66 7.90 -0.53 2.52
C LYS A 66 7.21 -1.88 2.53
N LEU A 67 6.46 -2.17 1.49
CA LEU A 67 5.78 -3.45 1.35
C LEU A 67 6.64 -4.34 0.47
N VAL A 68 7.04 -5.50 0.99
CA VAL A 68 7.96 -6.40 0.31
C VAL A 68 7.32 -7.79 0.22
N ARG A 69 7.23 -8.32 -1.01
CA ARG A 69 6.70 -9.66 -1.21
C ARG A 69 7.59 -10.69 -0.53
N ASP A 70 6.94 -11.71 0.00
CA ASP A 70 7.62 -12.85 0.60
C ASP A 70 7.05 -14.13 -0.03
N PRO A 71 7.38 -14.39 -1.31
CA PRO A 71 6.74 -15.50 -2.03
C PRO A 71 7.12 -16.86 -1.51
N GLY A 72 8.25 -16.97 -0.78
CA GLY A 72 8.68 -18.23 -0.19
C GLY A 72 8.12 -18.49 1.19
N ASN A 73 7.16 -17.71 1.63
CA ASN A 73 6.58 -17.89 2.95
C ASN A 73 5.86 -19.23 3.02
N LEU A 74 6.17 -20.02 4.04
CA LEU A 74 5.62 -21.37 4.17
C LEU A 74 4.16 -21.39 4.58
N HIS A 75 3.67 -20.28 5.13
CA HIS A 75 2.30 -20.21 5.64
C HIS A 75 1.35 -19.47 4.73
N ASP A 76 1.89 -18.65 3.80
CA ASP A 76 1.04 -17.79 3.00
C ASP A 76 1.75 -17.44 1.70
N THR A 77 1.22 -17.96 0.60
CA THR A 77 1.79 -17.70 -0.73
C THR A 77 1.75 -16.21 -1.08
N TRP A 78 0.78 -15.50 -0.55
CA TRP A 78 0.58 -14.09 -0.87
C TRP A 78 1.17 -13.16 0.18
N ALA A 79 2.08 -13.64 1.01
CA ALA A 79 2.63 -12.87 2.10
C ALA A 79 3.34 -11.62 1.61
N ILE A 80 3.08 -10.51 2.29
CA ILE A 80 3.72 -9.23 2.04
C ILE A 80 4.21 -8.70 3.38
N LYS A 81 5.52 -8.51 3.49
CA LYS A 81 6.12 -7.98 4.71
C LYS A 81 5.94 -6.48 4.76
N VAL A 82 5.66 -5.96 5.93
CA VAL A 82 5.62 -4.52 6.18
C VAL A 82 6.92 -4.14 6.88
N MET A 83 7.72 -3.33 6.20
CA MET A 83 9.06 -2.99 6.68
C MET A 83 9.14 -1.53 7.04
N LYS A 84 9.71 -1.24 8.20
CA LYS A 84 10.09 0.11 8.58
C LYS A 84 11.61 0.17 8.53
N GLY A 85 12.13 0.77 7.46
CA GLY A 85 13.57 0.71 7.22
C GLY A 85 13.99 -0.73 6.96
N SER A 86 14.95 -1.21 7.71
CA SER A 86 15.45 -2.58 7.57
C SER A 86 14.75 -3.57 8.49
N LYS A 87 13.75 -3.11 9.27
CA LYS A 87 13.10 -3.96 10.25
C LYS A 87 11.69 -4.30 9.81
N ARG A 88 11.33 -5.59 9.94
CA ARG A 88 9.97 -6.00 9.67
C ARG A 88 9.11 -5.71 10.89
N ILE A 89 8.01 -5.00 10.68
CA ILE A 89 7.09 -4.71 11.78
C ILE A 89 5.82 -5.54 11.71
N GLY A 90 5.62 -6.29 10.63
CA GLY A 90 4.47 -7.17 10.51
C GLY A 90 4.25 -7.58 9.07
N PHE A 91 3.01 -7.96 8.79
CA PHE A 91 2.59 -8.41 7.46
C PHE A 91 1.27 -7.73 7.11
N VAL A 92 0.98 -7.67 5.82
CA VAL A 92 -0.35 -7.30 5.36
C VAL A 92 -1.30 -8.44 5.73
N PRO A 93 -2.49 -8.13 6.27
CA PRO A 93 -3.43 -9.19 6.68
C PRO A 93 -3.80 -10.10 5.51
N CYS A 94 -4.00 -11.37 5.80
CA CYS A 94 -4.24 -12.35 4.74
C CYS A 94 -5.59 -12.16 4.04
N ASP A 95 -6.51 -11.43 4.63
CA ASP A 95 -7.79 -11.14 3.96
C ASP A 95 -7.66 -10.00 2.96
N SER A 96 -6.51 -9.32 2.91
CA SER A 96 -6.30 -8.20 2.00
C SER A 96 -5.07 -8.36 1.13
N ASN A 97 -4.29 -9.41 1.35
CA ASN A 97 -2.97 -9.45 0.74
C ASN A 97 -2.94 -10.00 -0.69
N GLU A 98 -3.88 -10.85 -1.07
CA GLU A 98 -3.78 -11.50 -2.38
C GLU A 98 -3.82 -10.49 -3.51
N VAL A 99 -4.78 -9.57 -3.50
CA VAL A 99 -4.90 -8.57 -4.56
C VAL A 99 -3.65 -7.71 -4.62
N LEU A 100 -3.16 -7.27 -3.46
CA LEU A 100 -1.96 -6.45 -3.41
C LEU A 100 -0.75 -7.23 -3.92
N ALA A 101 -0.63 -8.50 -3.52
CA ALA A 101 0.49 -9.32 -3.97
C ALA A 101 0.47 -9.53 -5.47
N ARG A 102 -0.73 -9.76 -6.04
CA ARG A 102 -0.83 -9.94 -7.49
C ARG A 102 -0.46 -8.66 -8.24
N LEU A 103 -0.86 -7.50 -7.70
CA LEU A 103 -0.47 -6.23 -8.31
C LEU A 103 1.04 -6.05 -8.25
N MET A 104 1.65 -6.37 -7.13
CA MET A 104 3.10 -6.25 -6.98
C MET A 104 3.83 -7.22 -7.91
N ASP A 105 3.34 -8.45 -7.99
CA ASP A 105 3.95 -9.45 -8.89
C ASP A 105 3.80 -9.04 -10.36
N GLY A 106 2.77 -8.27 -10.66
CA GLY A 106 2.57 -7.73 -12.00
C GLY A 106 3.35 -6.46 -12.29
N GLY A 107 4.21 -6.04 -11.37
CA GLY A 107 5.08 -4.89 -11.59
C GLY A 107 4.51 -3.56 -11.11
N LYS A 108 3.39 -3.57 -10.43
CA LYS A 108 2.81 -2.33 -9.92
C LYS A 108 3.48 -1.92 -8.62
N ARG A 109 3.55 -0.61 -8.39
CA ARG A 109 4.20 -0.07 -7.21
C ARG A 109 3.13 0.19 -6.14
N ILE A 110 3.27 -0.50 -5.04
CA ILE A 110 2.33 -0.40 -3.91
C ILE A 110 3.09 0.18 -2.73
N GLU A 111 2.53 1.22 -2.12
CA GLU A 111 3.17 1.88 -1.00
C GLU A 111 2.24 1.91 0.19
N GLY A 112 2.82 1.89 1.38
CA GLY A 112 2.05 1.93 2.62
C GLY A 112 2.53 3.02 3.53
N SER A 113 1.63 3.44 4.42
CA SER A 113 1.92 4.46 5.41
C SER A 113 1.12 4.15 6.66
N VAL A 114 1.80 4.09 7.79
CA VAL A 114 1.15 3.88 9.08
C VAL A 114 0.74 5.23 9.63
N PHE A 115 -0.54 5.42 9.88
CA PHE A 115 -1.05 6.71 10.31
C PHE A 115 -1.56 6.73 11.75
N GLU A 116 -1.70 5.56 12.38
CA GLU A 116 -2.20 5.49 13.75
C GLU A 116 -1.61 4.29 14.46
N LYS A 117 -1.29 4.47 15.73
CA LYS A 117 -0.75 3.41 16.56
C LYS A 117 -1.52 3.36 17.87
N GLU A 118 -1.98 2.17 18.26
CA GLU A 118 -2.66 1.95 19.52
C GLU A 118 -1.94 0.83 20.26
N LYS A 119 -1.79 0.99 21.56
CA LYS A 119 -1.20 -0.06 22.39
C LYS A 119 -2.30 -0.64 23.27
N LEU A 120 -2.62 -1.91 23.02
CA LEU A 120 -3.66 -2.62 23.77
C LEU A 120 -3.00 -3.79 24.48
N GLY A 121 -2.62 -3.58 25.76
CA GLY A 121 -1.88 -4.57 26.50
C GLY A 121 -0.53 -4.82 25.84
N ARG A 122 -0.30 -6.05 25.41
CA ARG A 122 0.94 -6.40 24.71
C ARG A 122 0.82 -6.26 23.19
N TRP A 123 -0.36 -5.95 22.71
CA TRP A 123 -0.61 -5.86 21.28
C TRP A 123 -0.40 -4.43 20.81
N THR A 124 0.47 -4.27 19.83
CA THR A 124 0.65 -2.99 19.16
C THR A 124 -0.19 -3.03 17.89
N LYS A 125 -1.21 -2.19 17.85
CA LYS A 125 -2.16 -2.14 16.75
C LYS A 125 -1.77 -0.99 15.85
N LEU A 126 -1.42 -1.32 14.62
CA LEU A 126 -0.97 -0.32 13.64
C LEU A 126 -1.97 -0.24 12.51
N HIS A 127 -2.44 0.97 12.25
CA HIS A 127 -3.35 1.26 11.15
C HIS A 127 -2.55 1.79 9.98
N MET A 128 -2.76 1.20 8.82
CA MET A 128 -1.98 1.49 7.63
C MET A 128 -2.88 1.81 6.46
N GLU A 129 -2.46 2.79 5.66
CA GLU A 129 -3.07 3.12 4.39
C GLU A 129 -2.22 2.53 3.28
N VAL A 130 -2.86 1.98 2.24
CA VAL A 130 -2.15 1.36 1.13
C VAL A 130 -2.57 2.03 -0.17
N LYS A 131 -1.59 2.39 -0.98
CA LYS A 131 -1.81 3.12 -2.22
C LYS A 131 -1.10 2.45 -3.38
N LEU A 132 -1.72 2.55 -4.54
CA LEU A 132 -1.10 2.20 -5.81
C LEU A 132 -0.54 3.48 -6.42
N VAL A 133 0.73 3.46 -6.78
CA VAL A 133 1.40 4.63 -7.34
C VAL A 133 1.80 4.30 -8.78
N GLU A 134 1.34 5.13 -9.70
CA GLU A 134 1.65 4.94 -11.12
C GLU A 134 2.76 5.87 -11.57
#